data_cc32579474c17462a42cc0bdd664bbdc
#
_entry.id   cc32579474c17462a42cc0bdd664bbdc
#
_cell.length_a   1.000
_cell.length_b   1.000
_cell.length_c   1.000
_cell.angle_alpha   90.00
_cell.angle_beta   90.00
_cell.angle_gamma   90.00
#
_symmetry.space_group_name_H-M   'P 1'
#
loop_
_entity.id
_entity.type
_entity.pdbx_description
1 polymer ?
#
loop_
_entity_poly.entity_id
_entity_poly.type
_entity_poly.pdbx_seq_one_letter_code
_entity_poly.pdbx_strand_id
1 'polypeptide(L)'
;MKTTSKLVALAIATGVIAFIPLAASAQTVKQSDPSLVDAYVKATFGKAPPEWLARIQPDETLKTCNLHRNDVPSAEADKIVKRELAKVVFPADGKVLGDWKEGKKIANNGRGGQFSDDDKTVNGGNCYACHQMEKAEVSYGTLGPSLTAYGKDRKFDPAEAKNAFTKIYDSQAVLACSNMPRFGANKVLSEKQIMDLVAFLFDPESPVNK
;
A
#
# COMPACT_ATOMS: atom_id res chain seq x y z
N MET A 1 -38.67 70.25 43.59
CA MET A 1 -38.73 68.84 43.25
C MET A 1 -37.33 68.35 42.80
N LYS A 2 -36.65 67.57 43.64
CA LYS A 2 -35.29 67.09 43.39
C LYS A 2 -35.39 65.68 42.96
N THR A 3 -35.07 65.35 41.69
CA THR A 3 -34.97 64.01 41.14
C THR A 3 -33.53 63.53 41.29
N THR A 4 -33.34 62.55 42.15
CA THR A 4 -32.06 61.84 42.32
C THR A 4 -31.99 60.67 41.34
N SER A 5 -31.05 60.74 40.35
CA SER A 5 -30.71 59.69 39.45
C SER A 5 -29.76 58.67 40.13
N LYS A 6 -30.18 57.41 40.24
CA LYS A 6 -29.33 56.33 40.75
C LYS A 6 -28.60 55.68 39.57
N LEU A 7 -27.27 55.83 39.51
CA LEU A 7 -26.39 55.11 38.63
C LEU A 7 -26.21 53.67 39.16
N VAL A 8 -26.62 52.71 38.38
CA VAL A 8 -26.34 51.29 38.63
C VAL A 8 -25.03 50.89 37.87
N ALA A 9 -24.01 50.68 38.66
CA ALA A 9 -22.73 50.16 38.09
C ALA A 9 -22.83 48.67 37.80
N LEU A 10 -22.74 48.28 36.52
CA LEU A 10 -22.68 46.92 36.07
C LEU A 10 -21.22 46.43 36.13
N ALA A 11 -20.91 45.55 37.08
CA ALA A 11 -19.60 44.93 37.18
C ALA A 11 -19.50 43.78 36.16
N ILE A 12 -18.68 43.93 35.13
CA ILE A 12 -18.36 42.87 34.17
C ILE A 12 -17.23 42.03 34.80
N ALA A 13 -17.57 40.82 35.24
CA ALA A 13 -16.58 39.85 35.69
C ALA A 13 -15.94 39.17 34.44
N THR A 14 -14.72 39.57 34.12
CA THR A 14 -13.89 38.91 33.11
C THR A 14 -13.38 37.58 33.68
N GLY A 15 -14.06 36.49 33.34
CA GLY A 15 -13.60 35.14 33.63
C GLY A 15 -12.39 34.80 32.75
N VAL A 16 -11.23 34.68 33.32
CA VAL A 16 -10.05 34.14 32.66
C VAL A 16 -10.23 32.62 32.52
N ILE A 17 -10.56 32.16 31.32
CA ILE A 17 -10.57 30.72 31.00
C ILE A 17 -9.11 30.27 30.85
N ALA A 18 -8.60 29.62 31.89
CA ALA A 18 -7.29 28.97 31.82
C ALA A 18 -7.38 27.78 30.86
N PHE A 19 -6.81 27.89 29.66
CA PHE A 19 -6.57 26.76 28.78
C PHE A 19 -5.51 25.87 29.41
N ILE A 20 -5.93 24.77 30.03
CA ILE A 20 -5.03 23.69 30.40
C ILE A 20 -4.74 22.90 29.11
N PRO A 21 -3.50 22.87 28.59
CA PRO A 21 -3.17 22.01 27.47
C PRO A 21 -3.36 20.56 27.91
N LEU A 22 -4.36 19.86 27.35
CA LEU A 22 -4.41 18.40 27.43
C LEU A 22 -3.16 17.90 26.69
N ALA A 23 -2.11 17.58 27.44
CA ALA A 23 -1.02 16.77 26.91
C ALA A 23 -1.61 15.41 26.55
N ALA A 24 -1.91 15.21 25.28
CA ALA A 24 -2.20 13.89 24.76
C ALA A 24 -0.95 13.05 25.00
N SER A 25 -0.95 12.22 26.03
CA SER A 25 0.06 11.19 26.22
C SER A 25 -0.06 10.26 25.03
N ALA A 26 0.86 10.39 24.08
CA ALA A 26 1.05 9.39 23.04
C ALA A 26 1.28 8.05 23.77
N GLN A 27 0.28 7.19 23.78
CA GLN A 27 0.45 5.84 24.31
C GLN A 27 1.51 5.18 23.43
N THR A 28 2.71 5.00 23.96
CA THR A 28 3.71 4.16 23.34
C THR A 28 3.13 2.76 23.29
N VAL A 29 2.58 2.39 22.14
CA VAL A 29 2.06 1.05 21.91
C VAL A 29 3.25 0.11 22.08
N LYS A 30 3.21 -0.72 23.11
CA LYS A 30 4.28 -1.65 23.44
C LYS A 30 4.57 -2.54 22.22
N GLN A 31 5.82 -2.57 21.80
CA GLN A 31 6.27 -3.41 20.70
C GLN A 31 6.00 -4.88 21.06
N SER A 32 5.46 -5.65 20.10
CA SER A 32 5.27 -7.08 20.32
C SER A 32 6.63 -7.76 20.47
N ASP A 33 6.73 -8.67 21.41
CA ASP A 33 7.94 -9.48 21.59
C ASP A 33 8.09 -10.45 20.41
N PRO A 34 9.15 -10.33 19.58
CA PRO A 34 9.36 -11.21 18.44
C PRO A 34 9.36 -12.70 18.81
N SER A 35 9.85 -13.05 20.00
CA SER A 35 9.90 -14.44 20.47
C SER A 35 8.51 -15.05 20.68
N LEU A 36 7.54 -14.25 21.09
CA LEU A 36 6.14 -14.68 21.23
C LEU A 36 5.49 -14.90 19.87
N VAL A 37 5.80 -14.04 18.88
CA VAL A 37 5.32 -14.20 17.50
C VAL A 37 5.91 -15.47 16.88
N ASP A 38 7.20 -15.69 17.01
CA ASP A 38 7.88 -16.90 16.51
C ASP A 38 7.32 -18.17 17.18
N ALA A 39 7.09 -18.16 18.48
CA ALA A 39 6.48 -19.27 19.20
C ALA A 39 5.06 -19.57 18.70
N TYR A 40 4.26 -18.52 18.49
CA TYR A 40 2.91 -18.65 17.96
C TYR A 40 2.91 -19.22 16.52
N VAL A 41 3.73 -18.68 15.64
CA VAL A 41 3.87 -19.15 14.25
C VAL A 41 4.28 -20.62 14.23
N LYS A 42 5.28 -21.00 15.03
CA LYS A 42 5.74 -22.40 15.15
C LYS A 42 4.65 -23.33 15.69
N ALA A 43 3.91 -22.92 16.69
CA ALA A 43 2.83 -23.73 17.26
C ALA A 43 1.66 -23.90 16.28
N THR A 44 1.31 -22.85 15.54
CA THR A 44 0.13 -22.83 14.65
C THR A 44 0.43 -23.45 13.30
N PHE A 45 1.57 -23.13 12.70
CA PHE A 45 1.91 -23.48 11.33
C PHE A 45 3.09 -24.47 11.21
N GLY A 46 3.67 -24.94 12.31
CA GLY A 46 4.89 -25.75 12.29
C GLY A 46 4.76 -27.10 11.54
N LYS A 47 3.54 -27.54 11.20
CA LYS A 47 3.28 -28.73 10.39
C LYS A 47 2.95 -28.39 8.91
N ALA A 48 2.95 -27.12 8.54
CA ALA A 48 2.71 -26.73 7.16
C ALA A 48 3.87 -27.18 6.25
N PRO A 49 3.62 -27.46 4.95
CA PRO A 49 4.67 -27.76 3.99
C PRO A 49 5.75 -26.66 3.95
N PRO A 50 7.03 -27.01 3.64
CA PRO A 50 8.13 -26.04 3.68
C PRO A 50 7.92 -24.78 2.83
N GLU A 51 7.29 -24.90 1.67
CA GLU A 51 6.97 -23.78 0.77
C GLU A 51 5.98 -22.80 1.39
N TRP A 52 5.08 -23.24 2.25
CA TRP A 52 4.15 -22.40 3.00
C TRP A 52 4.83 -21.77 4.21
N LEU A 53 5.68 -22.51 4.90
CA LEU A 53 6.49 -21.96 6.00
C LEU A 53 7.39 -20.84 5.49
N ALA A 54 7.98 -20.99 4.29
CA ALA A 54 8.80 -19.93 3.69
C ALA A 54 8.03 -18.63 3.43
N ARG A 55 6.72 -18.70 3.13
CA ARG A 55 5.88 -17.51 2.90
C ARG A 55 5.60 -16.69 4.15
N ILE A 56 5.57 -17.32 5.33
CA ILE A 56 5.29 -16.64 6.59
C ILE A 56 6.57 -16.20 7.31
N GLN A 57 7.75 -16.54 6.80
CA GLN A 57 9.01 -16.06 7.35
C GLN A 57 9.28 -14.63 6.82
N PRO A 58 9.35 -13.61 7.69
CA PRO A 58 9.63 -12.26 7.26
C PRO A 58 11.08 -12.16 6.77
N ASP A 59 11.25 -11.57 5.58
CA ASP A 59 12.57 -11.17 5.10
C ASP A 59 13.12 -9.98 5.90
N GLU A 60 14.33 -9.51 5.56
CA GLU A 60 14.98 -8.39 6.25
C GLU A 60 14.13 -7.11 6.19
N THR A 61 13.50 -6.83 5.05
CA THR A 61 12.64 -5.66 4.87
C THR A 61 11.42 -5.75 5.76
N LEU A 62 10.72 -6.89 5.75
CA LEU A 62 9.54 -7.09 6.59
C LEU A 62 9.90 -7.09 8.09
N LYS A 63 11.05 -7.63 8.48
CA LYS A 63 11.53 -7.54 9.88
C LYS A 63 11.71 -6.10 10.32
N THR A 64 12.35 -5.27 9.47
CA THR A 64 12.53 -3.84 9.75
C THR A 64 11.18 -3.12 9.82
N CYS A 65 10.30 -3.35 8.85
CA CYS A 65 8.97 -2.74 8.85
C CYS A 65 8.13 -3.14 10.06
N ASN A 66 8.16 -4.41 10.46
CA ASN A 66 7.46 -4.90 11.64
C ASN A 66 7.99 -4.27 12.94
N LEU A 67 9.33 -4.15 13.05
CA LEU A 67 9.99 -3.52 14.19
C LEU A 67 9.51 -2.09 14.39
N HIS A 68 9.35 -1.35 13.31
CA HIS A 68 8.94 0.06 13.29
C HIS A 68 7.44 0.25 13.05
N ARG A 69 6.63 -0.82 12.94
CA ARG A 69 5.19 -0.74 12.62
C ARG A 69 4.89 0.07 11.38
N ASN A 70 5.70 -0.14 10.36
CA ASN A 70 5.69 0.56 9.08
C ASN A 70 6.03 2.06 9.16
N ASP A 71 6.35 2.60 10.33
CA ASP A 71 6.82 3.98 10.53
C ASP A 71 8.34 3.98 10.77
N VAL A 72 9.08 3.74 9.68
CA VAL A 72 10.53 3.64 9.73
C VAL A 72 11.18 5.02 9.62
N PRO A 73 12.32 5.27 10.32
CA PRO A 73 13.12 6.47 10.12
C PRO A 73 13.58 6.61 8.67
N SER A 74 13.69 7.85 8.15
CA SER A 74 14.05 8.11 6.74
C SER A 74 15.29 7.35 6.27
N ALA A 75 16.35 7.32 7.09
CA ALA A 75 17.57 6.60 6.74
C ALA A 75 17.38 5.08 6.56
N GLU A 76 16.47 4.48 7.32
CA GLU A 76 16.11 3.07 7.15
C GLU A 76 15.19 2.87 5.94
N ALA A 77 14.25 3.81 5.71
CA ALA A 77 13.40 3.81 4.53
C ALA A 77 14.23 3.84 3.24
N ASP A 78 15.24 4.72 3.16
CA ASP A 78 16.15 4.82 2.03
C ASP A 78 16.93 3.51 1.77
N LYS A 79 17.39 2.85 2.84
CA LYS A 79 18.06 1.55 2.73
C LYS A 79 17.12 0.46 2.19
N ILE A 80 15.87 0.44 2.66
CA ILE A 80 14.86 -0.50 2.18
C ILE A 80 14.63 -0.27 0.68
N VAL A 81 14.29 0.96 0.28
CA VAL A 81 14.03 1.31 -1.12
C VAL A 81 15.22 0.93 -2.01
N LYS A 82 16.44 1.29 -1.62
CA LYS A 82 17.64 0.97 -2.38
C LYS A 82 17.84 -0.55 -2.52
N ARG A 83 17.65 -1.30 -1.46
CA ARG A 83 17.80 -2.76 -1.45
C ARG A 83 16.75 -3.44 -2.32
N GLU A 84 15.48 -3.05 -2.20
CA GLU A 84 14.39 -3.65 -2.96
C GLU A 84 14.45 -3.23 -4.44
N LEU A 85 14.81 -1.98 -4.74
CA LEU A 85 15.00 -1.52 -6.12
C LEU A 85 16.08 -2.31 -6.86
N ALA A 86 17.16 -2.69 -6.18
CA ALA A 86 18.25 -3.50 -6.75
C ALA A 86 17.80 -4.93 -7.13
N LYS A 87 16.65 -5.39 -6.63
CA LYS A 87 16.08 -6.72 -6.92
C LYS A 87 15.07 -6.69 -8.06
N VAL A 88 14.65 -5.51 -8.52
CA VAL A 88 13.68 -5.38 -9.59
C VAL A 88 14.29 -5.84 -10.91
N VAL A 89 13.67 -6.83 -11.53
CA VAL A 89 14.08 -7.36 -12.84
C VAL A 89 13.13 -6.79 -13.89
N PHE A 90 13.66 -6.00 -14.79
CA PHE A 90 12.92 -5.47 -15.94
C PHE A 90 12.97 -6.44 -17.12
N PRO A 91 11.98 -6.40 -18.02
CA PRO A 91 12.04 -7.14 -19.28
C PRO A 91 13.33 -6.86 -20.06
N ALA A 92 13.91 -7.91 -20.67
CA ALA A 92 15.21 -7.80 -21.32
C ALA A 92 15.28 -6.78 -22.48
N ASP A 93 14.14 -6.54 -23.14
CA ASP A 93 14.00 -5.53 -24.20
C ASP A 93 13.65 -4.13 -23.66
N GLY A 94 13.53 -3.99 -22.36
CA GLY A 94 13.20 -2.75 -21.66
C GLY A 94 11.77 -2.26 -21.82
N LYS A 95 10.90 -3.03 -22.51
CA LYS A 95 9.49 -2.68 -22.67
C LYS A 95 8.70 -3.14 -21.45
N VAL A 96 7.91 -2.24 -20.89
CA VAL A 96 7.08 -2.52 -19.69
C VAL A 96 5.58 -2.51 -19.99
N LEU A 97 5.18 -2.27 -21.23
CA LEU A 97 3.77 -2.27 -21.66
C LEU A 97 3.44 -3.58 -22.37
N GLY A 98 2.40 -4.25 -21.90
CA GLY A 98 1.83 -5.45 -22.50
C GLY A 98 0.47 -5.19 -23.17
N ASP A 99 -0.50 -6.05 -22.90
CA ASP A 99 -1.89 -5.95 -23.39
C ASP A 99 -2.81 -5.49 -22.26
N TRP A 100 -3.40 -4.29 -22.42
CA TRP A 100 -4.30 -3.75 -21.39
C TRP A 100 -5.56 -4.59 -21.17
N LYS A 101 -6.03 -5.35 -22.16
CA LYS A 101 -7.21 -6.22 -22.02
C LYS A 101 -6.92 -7.40 -21.11
N GLU A 102 -5.73 -7.98 -21.24
CA GLU A 102 -5.27 -9.01 -20.32
C GLU A 102 -4.99 -8.42 -18.93
N GLY A 103 -4.40 -7.20 -18.87
CA GLY A 103 -4.19 -6.48 -17.63
C GLY A 103 -5.50 -6.23 -16.86
N LYS A 104 -6.58 -5.87 -17.56
CA LYS A 104 -7.91 -5.74 -16.95
C LYS A 104 -8.38 -7.06 -16.32
N LYS A 105 -8.20 -8.20 -17.00
CA LYS A 105 -8.58 -9.51 -16.44
C LYS A 105 -7.78 -9.82 -15.18
N ILE A 106 -6.47 -9.57 -15.19
CA ILE A 106 -5.58 -9.81 -14.05
C ILE A 106 -5.96 -8.90 -12.88
N ALA A 107 -6.27 -7.63 -13.13
CA ALA A 107 -6.67 -6.66 -12.11
C ALA A 107 -7.96 -7.07 -11.40
N ASN A 108 -8.91 -7.68 -12.12
CA ASN A 108 -10.19 -8.14 -11.58
C ASN A 108 -10.13 -9.56 -10.97
N ASN A 109 -9.07 -10.33 -11.26
CA ASN A 109 -8.96 -11.71 -10.80
C ASN A 109 -8.40 -11.75 -9.37
N GLY A 110 -9.20 -12.23 -8.42
CA GLY A 110 -8.79 -12.46 -7.03
C GLY A 110 -8.35 -13.90 -6.72
N ARG A 111 -8.17 -14.75 -7.74
CA ARG A 111 -7.76 -16.15 -7.56
C ARG A 111 -6.24 -16.28 -7.49
N GLY A 112 -5.80 -17.39 -6.93
CA GLY A 112 -4.41 -17.81 -6.87
C GLY A 112 -3.76 -17.53 -5.52
N GLY A 113 -2.66 -18.24 -5.27
CA GLY A 113 -1.91 -18.15 -4.01
C GLY A 113 -2.54 -18.87 -2.84
N GLN A 114 -3.58 -19.70 -3.05
CA GLN A 114 -4.22 -20.50 -2.02
C GLN A 114 -3.61 -21.92 -1.97
N PHE A 115 -3.65 -22.56 -0.78
CA PHE A 115 -3.13 -23.90 -0.59
C PHE A 115 -3.91 -24.97 -1.40
N SER A 116 -5.12 -24.67 -1.83
CA SER A 116 -5.99 -25.53 -2.64
C SER A 116 -5.81 -25.36 -4.14
N ASP A 117 -4.96 -24.42 -4.56
CA ASP A 117 -4.71 -24.15 -5.97
C ASP A 117 -3.87 -25.29 -6.59
N ASP A 118 -4.14 -25.57 -7.84
CA ASP A 118 -3.35 -26.47 -8.67
C ASP A 118 -2.37 -25.69 -9.56
N ASP A 119 -1.50 -26.42 -10.26
CA ASP A 119 -0.49 -25.87 -11.17
C ASP A 119 -1.09 -25.12 -12.38
N LYS A 120 -2.40 -25.25 -12.60
CA LYS A 120 -3.12 -24.57 -13.69
C LYS A 120 -3.80 -23.28 -13.24
N THR A 121 -3.84 -23.03 -11.94
CA THR A 121 -4.45 -21.85 -11.39
C THR A 121 -3.65 -20.61 -11.77
N VAL A 122 -4.28 -19.72 -12.54
CA VAL A 122 -3.67 -18.46 -12.95
C VAL A 122 -3.90 -17.42 -11.84
N ASN A 123 -2.83 -16.96 -11.25
CA ASN A 123 -2.88 -15.91 -10.24
C ASN A 123 -3.37 -14.59 -10.82
N GLY A 124 -4.22 -13.90 -10.07
CA GLY A 124 -4.63 -12.53 -10.34
C GLY A 124 -4.02 -11.54 -9.36
N GLY A 125 -4.16 -10.26 -9.67
CA GLY A 125 -3.66 -9.16 -8.83
C GLY A 125 -4.67 -8.67 -7.80
N ASN A 126 -5.98 -8.92 -8.03
CA ASN A 126 -7.09 -8.42 -7.20
C ASN A 126 -6.98 -6.92 -6.89
N CYS A 127 -6.59 -6.13 -7.88
CA CYS A 127 -6.24 -4.71 -7.69
C CYS A 127 -7.43 -3.88 -7.19
N TYR A 128 -8.65 -4.24 -7.62
CA TYR A 128 -9.88 -3.58 -7.20
C TYR A 128 -10.21 -3.80 -5.71
N ALA A 129 -9.64 -4.79 -5.05
CA ALA A 129 -9.78 -4.93 -3.60
C ALA A 129 -9.21 -3.72 -2.84
N CYS A 130 -8.27 -2.97 -3.44
CA CYS A 130 -7.61 -1.84 -2.81
C CYS A 130 -7.75 -0.53 -3.59
N HIS A 131 -7.93 -0.56 -4.92
CA HIS A 131 -7.87 0.60 -5.80
C HIS A 131 -9.14 0.77 -6.63
N GLN A 132 -9.62 2.00 -6.74
CA GLN A 132 -10.47 2.40 -7.86
C GLN A 132 -9.61 2.51 -9.12
N MET A 133 -10.10 2.01 -10.28
CA MET A 133 -9.38 2.05 -11.55
C MET A 133 -10.27 2.63 -12.67
N GLU A 134 -11.05 1.82 -13.38
CA GLU A 134 -12.00 2.34 -14.36
C GLU A 134 -13.26 2.92 -13.68
N LYS A 135 -13.83 3.97 -14.26
CA LYS A 135 -15.00 4.66 -13.68
C LYS A 135 -16.27 3.82 -13.68
N ALA A 136 -16.36 2.86 -14.59
CA ALA A 136 -17.53 1.99 -14.72
C ALA A 136 -17.59 0.91 -13.60
N GLU A 137 -16.46 0.59 -12.97
CA GLU A 137 -16.42 -0.36 -11.84
C GLU A 137 -16.71 0.38 -10.55
N VAL A 138 -17.79 -0.03 -9.89
CA VAL A 138 -18.26 0.59 -8.63
C VAL A 138 -17.89 -0.21 -7.40
N SER A 139 -17.41 -1.46 -7.58
CA SER A 139 -17.00 -2.34 -6.48
C SER A 139 -15.49 -2.31 -6.32
N TYR A 140 -15.01 -1.40 -5.49
CA TYR A 140 -13.57 -1.24 -5.24
C TYR A 140 -13.28 -0.85 -3.79
N GLY A 141 -12.08 -1.23 -3.33
CA GLY A 141 -11.56 -0.80 -2.03
C GLY A 141 -10.87 0.57 -2.10
N THR A 142 -10.65 1.14 -0.92
CA THR A 142 -10.04 2.47 -0.74
C THR A 142 -8.74 2.43 0.09
N LEU A 143 -8.16 1.24 0.26
CA LEU A 143 -6.88 1.09 0.96
C LEU A 143 -5.72 1.70 0.19
N GLY A 144 -5.77 1.64 -1.15
CA GLY A 144 -4.85 2.29 -2.04
C GLY A 144 -5.46 3.56 -2.65
N PRO A 145 -4.64 4.44 -3.24
CA PRO A 145 -5.13 5.62 -3.96
C PRO A 145 -5.93 5.22 -5.19
N SER A 146 -6.84 6.11 -5.64
CA SER A 146 -7.49 5.94 -6.93
C SER A 146 -6.45 5.95 -8.06
N LEU A 147 -6.59 5.02 -8.98
CA LEU A 147 -5.77 4.90 -10.19
C LEU A 147 -6.54 5.34 -11.45
N THR A 148 -7.74 5.95 -11.29
CA THR A 148 -8.51 6.52 -12.39
C THR A 148 -7.67 7.56 -13.16
N ALA A 149 -7.69 7.50 -14.48
CA ALA A 149 -6.90 8.35 -15.37
C ALA A 149 -5.38 8.27 -15.15
N TYR A 150 -4.87 7.16 -14.63
CA TYR A 150 -3.48 7.03 -14.16
C TYR A 150 -2.45 7.38 -15.24
N GLY A 151 -2.57 6.81 -16.44
CA GLY A 151 -1.69 7.11 -17.56
C GLY A 151 -1.91 8.52 -18.13
N LYS A 152 -3.17 8.94 -18.24
CA LYS A 152 -3.55 10.27 -18.75
C LYS A 152 -2.95 11.38 -17.87
N ASP A 153 -3.09 11.30 -16.56
CA ASP A 153 -2.57 12.30 -15.62
C ASP A 153 -1.04 12.37 -15.64
N ARG A 154 -0.38 11.28 -16.03
CA ARG A 154 1.08 11.17 -16.21
C ARG A 154 1.52 11.38 -17.66
N LYS A 155 0.60 11.88 -18.53
CA LYS A 155 0.88 12.18 -19.95
C LYS A 155 1.44 10.97 -20.72
N PHE A 156 1.14 9.76 -20.25
CA PHE A 156 1.64 8.51 -20.81
C PHE A 156 3.17 8.44 -20.89
N ASP A 157 3.85 9.09 -19.95
CA ASP A 157 5.32 9.14 -19.88
C ASP A 157 5.90 7.73 -19.69
N PRO A 158 6.83 7.27 -20.57
CA PRO A 158 7.48 5.97 -20.41
C PRO A 158 8.25 5.78 -19.09
N ALA A 159 8.78 6.85 -18.51
CA ALA A 159 9.44 6.79 -17.21
C ALA A 159 8.44 6.48 -16.09
N GLU A 160 7.25 7.07 -16.16
CA GLU A 160 6.15 6.78 -15.22
C GLU A 160 5.60 5.36 -15.40
N ALA A 161 5.58 4.84 -16.64
CA ALA A 161 5.25 3.44 -16.88
C ALA A 161 6.25 2.47 -16.24
N LYS A 162 7.56 2.79 -16.28
CA LYS A 162 8.60 2.03 -15.56
C LYS A 162 8.44 2.13 -14.04
N ASN A 163 8.07 3.30 -13.53
CA ASN A 163 7.75 3.48 -12.11
C ASN A 163 6.56 2.60 -11.69
N ALA A 164 5.51 2.54 -12.52
CA ALA A 164 4.36 1.67 -12.26
C ALA A 164 4.76 0.18 -12.28
N PHE A 165 5.59 -0.24 -13.25
CA PHE A 165 6.14 -1.59 -13.29
C PHE A 165 6.89 -1.91 -12.00
N THR A 166 7.82 -1.03 -11.59
CA THR A 166 8.59 -1.16 -10.34
C THR A 166 7.66 -1.31 -9.14
N LYS A 167 6.61 -0.46 -9.05
CA LYS A 167 5.65 -0.46 -7.95
C LYS A 167 4.84 -1.76 -7.87
N ILE A 168 4.44 -2.33 -9.00
CA ILE A 168 3.72 -3.61 -9.05
C ILE A 168 4.67 -4.78 -8.79
N TYR A 169 5.88 -4.73 -9.37
CA TYR A 169 6.89 -5.76 -9.16
C TYR A 169 7.29 -5.86 -7.69
N ASP A 170 7.72 -4.74 -7.12
CA ASP A 170 8.04 -4.62 -5.70
C ASP A 170 7.64 -3.24 -5.16
N SER A 171 6.55 -3.20 -4.43
CA SER A 171 6.01 -1.95 -3.88
C SER A 171 6.98 -1.24 -2.94
N GLN A 172 7.86 -1.99 -2.28
CA GLN A 172 8.83 -1.46 -1.33
C GLN A 172 10.09 -0.92 -2.01
N ALA A 173 10.27 -1.19 -3.32
CA ALA A 173 11.27 -0.52 -4.14
C ALA A 173 10.94 0.95 -4.43
N VAL A 174 9.68 1.38 -4.17
CA VAL A 174 9.21 2.76 -4.37
C VAL A 174 8.84 3.44 -3.06
N LEU A 175 8.25 2.68 -2.13
CA LEU A 175 7.82 3.18 -0.83
C LEU A 175 8.14 2.13 0.24
N ALA A 176 9.08 2.42 1.10
CA ALA A 176 9.43 1.54 2.20
C ALA A 176 8.21 1.20 3.06
N CYS A 177 8.12 -0.04 3.48
CA CYS A 177 7.04 -0.57 4.30
C CYS A 177 5.63 -0.41 3.70
N SER A 178 5.54 -0.35 2.36
CA SER A 178 4.27 -0.33 1.65
C SER A 178 3.46 -1.59 1.95
N ASN A 179 2.16 -1.43 2.21
CA ASN A 179 1.23 -2.55 2.38
C ASN A 179 0.74 -3.14 1.04
N MET A 180 1.05 -2.52 -0.10
CA MET A 180 0.77 -3.11 -1.40
C MET A 180 1.63 -4.37 -1.59
N PRO A 181 1.06 -5.50 -2.06
CA PRO A 181 1.83 -6.72 -2.27
C PRO A 181 3.00 -6.52 -3.25
N ARG A 182 4.08 -7.29 -3.04
CA ARG A 182 5.25 -7.36 -3.91
C ARG A 182 5.05 -8.46 -4.94
N PHE A 183 4.20 -8.20 -5.94
CA PHE A 183 3.68 -9.25 -6.84
C PHE A 183 4.76 -9.98 -7.65
N GLY A 184 5.73 -9.25 -8.21
CA GLY A 184 6.84 -9.82 -8.97
C GLY A 184 7.90 -10.44 -8.05
N ALA A 185 8.36 -9.69 -7.05
CA ALA A 185 9.38 -10.14 -6.13
C ALA A 185 9.00 -11.43 -5.38
N ASN A 186 7.72 -11.59 -5.06
CA ASN A 186 7.17 -12.79 -4.43
C ASN A 186 6.67 -13.84 -5.45
N LYS A 187 6.90 -13.63 -6.74
CA LYS A 187 6.50 -14.55 -7.83
C LYS A 187 4.99 -14.87 -7.83
N VAL A 188 4.15 -13.93 -7.37
CA VAL A 188 2.69 -14.05 -7.43
C VAL A 188 2.21 -13.81 -8.85
N LEU A 189 2.76 -12.79 -9.51
CA LEU A 189 2.51 -12.48 -10.91
C LEU A 189 3.80 -12.66 -11.74
N SER A 190 3.65 -13.17 -12.95
CA SER A 190 4.73 -13.23 -13.92
C SER A 190 5.08 -11.85 -14.47
N GLU A 191 6.28 -11.70 -15.05
CA GLU A 191 6.70 -10.48 -15.73
C GLU A 191 5.68 -10.03 -16.77
N LYS A 192 5.19 -10.96 -17.61
CA LYS A 192 4.15 -10.67 -18.62
C LYS A 192 2.88 -10.12 -17.97
N GLN A 193 2.40 -10.71 -16.89
CA GLN A 193 1.20 -10.23 -16.20
C GLN A 193 1.39 -8.82 -15.63
N ILE A 194 2.59 -8.51 -15.14
CA ILE A 194 2.91 -7.16 -14.67
C ILE A 194 2.93 -6.17 -15.83
N MET A 195 3.52 -6.53 -16.97
CA MET A 195 3.49 -5.69 -18.18
C MET A 195 2.05 -5.42 -18.66
N ASP A 196 1.19 -6.43 -18.63
CA ASP A 196 -0.22 -6.32 -19.01
C ASP A 196 -0.96 -5.37 -18.05
N LEU A 197 -0.69 -5.44 -16.75
CA LEU A 197 -1.23 -4.51 -15.74
C LEU A 197 -0.73 -3.09 -15.95
N VAL A 198 0.55 -2.89 -16.27
CA VAL A 198 1.07 -1.56 -16.61
C VAL A 198 0.38 -1.01 -17.85
N ALA A 199 0.15 -1.84 -18.88
CA ALA A 199 -0.62 -1.43 -20.04
C ALA A 199 -2.08 -1.07 -19.66
N PHE A 200 -2.71 -1.80 -18.76
CA PHE A 200 -4.05 -1.45 -18.27
C PHE A 200 -4.07 -0.07 -17.61
N LEU A 201 -3.00 0.35 -16.94
CA LEU A 201 -2.89 1.68 -16.36
C LEU A 201 -2.49 2.77 -17.37
N PHE A 202 -1.69 2.45 -18.39
CA PHE A 202 -1.02 3.43 -19.26
C PHE A 202 -1.50 3.46 -20.71
N ASP A 203 -2.23 2.45 -21.20
CA ASP A 203 -2.71 2.48 -22.57
C ASP A 203 -3.79 3.57 -22.74
N PRO A 204 -3.69 4.48 -23.73
CA PRO A 204 -4.73 5.48 -24.01
C PRO A 204 -6.10 4.88 -24.28
N GLU A 205 -6.17 3.66 -24.82
CA GLU A 205 -7.42 2.97 -25.10
C GLU A 205 -7.98 2.20 -23.89
N SER A 206 -7.20 2.08 -22.83
CA SER A 206 -7.65 1.44 -21.60
C SER A 206 -8.80 2.22 -20.94
N PRO A 207 -9.83 1.55 -20.42
CA PRO A 207 -10.94 2.19 -19.73
C PRO A 207 -10.53 2.98 -18.47
N VAL A 208 -9.35 2.70 -17.92
CA VAL A 208 -8.77 3.49 -16.81
C VAL A 208 -8.57 4.94 -17.21
N ASN A 209 -8.27 5.22 -18.51
CA ASN A 209 -7.90 6.54 -19.05
C ASN A 209 -9.03 7.25 -19.80
N LYS A 210 -10.26 6.72 -19.76
CA LYS A 210 -11.44 7.30 -20.45
C LYS A 210 -12.22 8.31 -19.59
#